data_aa2c7f3426fb1c48f2feb018c7dee431
#
_entry.id   aa2c7f3426fb1c48f2feb018c7dee431
#
_cell.length_a   1.000
_cell.length_b   1.000
_cell.length_c   1.000
_cell.angle_alpha   90.00
_cell.angle_beta   90.00
_cell.angle_gamma   90.00
#
_symmetry.space_group_name_H-M   'P 1'
#
loop_
_entity.id
_entity.type
_entity.pdbx_description
1 polymer ?
#
loop_
_entity_poly.entity_id
_entity_poly.type
_entity_poly.pdbx_seq_one_letter_code
_entity_poly.pdbx_strand_id
1 'polypeptide(L)'
;MPVQYEMLSCAPWRQNLLLADGYGQGRVFLAGDAVHLMIPTGGLGMNSGVGDAIDLSWKLAATLRGWGGPKLLASYEIERRQVGERNVEASRHASRGRRAWRAAFKPNIRDKTPEGAETRAKLAGIADIEQRKSNEMIGAELGYRYRETPVIWPDAGEGPADDFMKYAPTSWPGARLPHVWLADGTALHDRIGDGFTLLRLAGAPADSTLLARAFARYRAPFTVLDVADVGPRDVYGYDLLLLRPDLHVVWRGNHLPDAGKLAAVATGH
;
A
#
# COMPACT_ATOMS: atom_id res chain seq x y z
N MET A 1 8.73 40.61 15.38
CA MET A 1 8.02 40.88 16.64
C MET A 1 8.27 39.72 17.59
N PRO A 2 8.64 39.93 18.84
CA PRO A 2 8.65 38.87 19.84
C PRO A 2 7.18 38.43 20.11
N VAL A 3 6.94 37.13 19.99
CA VAL A 3 5.64 36.53 20.32
C VAL A 3 5.67 36.12 21.77
N GLN A 4 4.69 36.54 22.58
CA GLN A 4 4.56 36.04 23.95
C GLN A 4 4.04 34.61 23.90
N TYR A 5 4.68 33.70 24.60
CA TYR A 5 4.28 32.32 24.73
C TYR A 5 4.58 31.76 26.12
N GLU A 6 3.82 30.76 26.51
CA GLU A 6 4.05 29.96 27.70
C GLU A 6 4.45 28.52 27.26
N MET A 7 5.55 28.02 27.81
CA MET A 7 6.02 26.68 27.56
C MET A 7 5.25 25.68 28.44
N LEU A 8 4.26 24.99 27.89
CA LEU A 8 3.45 24.04 28.67
C LEU A 8 4.15 22.70 28.86
N SER A 9 4.96 22.26 27.90
CA SER A 9 5.67 20.99 27.96
C SER A 9 6.90 20.99 27.05
N CYS A 10 7.96 20.33 27.49
CA CYS A 10 9.14 20.06 26.68
C CYS A 10 9.69 18.69 27.07
N ALA A 11 9.62 17.70 26.17
CA ALA A 11 10.12 16.36 26.39
C ALA A 11 11.14 15.95 25.32
N PRO A 12 12.24 15.25 25.69
CA PRO A 12 13.16 14.70 24.73
C PRO A 12 12.49 13.56 23.93
N TRP A 13 12.70 13.54 22.63
CA TRP A 13 12.22 12.48 21.75
C TRP A 13 13.35 11.92 20.89
N ARG A 14 13.44 10.60 20.80
CA ARG A 14 14.43 9.92 19.99
C ARG A 14 13.79 9.40 18.70
N GLN A 15 14.45 9.65 17.59
CA GLN A 15 14.07 9.09 16.31
C GLN A 15 14.54 7.63 16.21
N ASN A 16 13.60 6.72 16.02
CA ASN A 16 13.87 5.30 15.83
C ASN A 16 13.41 4.84 14.44
N LEU A 17 14.10 3.85 13.91
CA LEU A 17 13.73 3.10 12.70
C LEU A 17 13.83 1.62 13.09
N LEU A 18 12.72 1.06 13.54
CA LEU A 18 12.66 -0.29 14.08
C LEU A 18 11.53 -1.06 13.41
N LEU A 19 11.73 -2.36 13.25
CA LEU A 19 10.74 -3.30 12.80
C LEU A 19 10.73 -4.47 13.79
N ALA A 20 9.55 -4.90 14.23
CA ALA A 20 9.40 -6.06 15.10
C ALA A 20 9.75 -7.36 14.36
N ASP A 21 10.26 -8.34 15.09
CA ASP A 21 10.57 -9.66 14.56
C ASP A 21 9.31 -10.44 14.16
N GLY A 22 8.18 -10.21 14.86
CA GLY A 22 6.87 -10.78 14.56
C GLY A 22 5.74 -9.80 14.81
N TYR A 23 4.60 -10.01 14.15
CA TYR A 23 3.39 -9.17 14.25
C TYR A 23 2.30 -9.79 15.13
N GLY A 24 2.56 -10.96 15.70
CA GLY A 24 1.63 -11.58 16.63
C GLY A 24 2.05 -12.97 17.08
N GLN A 25 1.34 -13.47 18.10
CA GLN A 25 1.48 -14.83 18.59
C GLN A 25 0.14 -15.34 19.11
N GLY A 26 -0.31 -16.46 18.60
CA GLY A 26 -1.57 -17.09 19.02
C GLY A 26 -2.78 -16.19 18.71
N ARG A 27 -3.39 -15.59 19.74
CA ARG A 27 -4.57 -14.71 19.62
C ARG A 27 -4.23 -13.24 19.87
N VAL A 28 -2.97 -12.90 20.01
CA VAL A 28 -2.49 -11.52 20.20
C VAL A 28 -1.86 -11.04 18.90
N PHE A 29 -2.33 -9.92 18.40
CA PHE A 29 -1.82 -9.26 17.19
C PHE A 29 -1.35 -7.85 17.54
N LEU A 30 -0.26 -7.44 16.92
CA LEU A 30 0.33 -6.12 17.06
C LEU A 30 0.18 -5.37 15.74
N ALA A 31 0.03 -4.04 15.81
CA ALA A 31 -0.15 -3.17 14.64
C ALA A 31 0.42 -1.77 14.91
N GLY A 32 0.69 -1.03 13.85
CA GLY A 32 1.16 0.36 13.94
C GLY A 32 2.50 0.49 14.66
N ASP A 33 2.62 1.46 15.55
CA ASP A 33 3.87 1.75 16.27
C ASP A 33 4.35 0.60 17.19
N ALA A 34 3.47 -0.37 17.48
CA ALA A 34 3.87 -1.57 18.21
C ALA A 34 4.74 -2.53 17.37
N VAL A 35 4.71 -2.43 16.05
CA VAL A 35 5.46 -3.33 15.14
C VAL A 35 6.45 -2.60 14.24
N HIS A 36 6.28 -1.31 13.97
CA HIS A 36 7.22 -0.52 13.19
C HIS A 36 7.32 0.92 13.71
N LEU A 37 8.51 1.34 14.06
CA LEU A 37 8.79 2.73 14.38
C LEU A 37 9.47 3.41 13.19
N MET A 38 8.89 4.50 12.76
CA MET A 38 9.38 5.29 11.64
C MET A 38 9.57 6.74 12.08
N ILE A 39 10.62 7.37 11.55
CA ILE A 39 10.78 8.81 11.73
C ILE A 39 9.71 9.53 10.91
N PRO A 40 9.25 10.73 11.34
CA PRO A 40 8.13 11.42 10.68
C PRO A 40 8.46 11.94 9.28
N THR A 41 9.72 11.85 8.86
CA THR A 41 10.14 12.26 7.50
C THR A 41 9.55 11.29 6.47
N GLY A 42 8.74 11.83 5.56
CA GLY A 42 8.01 11.04 4.55
C GLY A 42 6.57 10.70 4.92
N GLY A 43 6.14 10.92 6.19
CA GLY A 43 4.73 10.74 6.60
C GLY A 43 4.22 9.30 6.63
N LEU A 44 5.10 8.28 6.63
CA LEU A 44 4.72 6.89 6.41
C LEU A 44 4.21 6.16 7.66
N GLY A 45 4.55 6.61 8.89
CA GLY A 45 4.27 5.85 10.12
C GLY A 45 2.78 5.62 10.36
N MET A 46 1.99 6.69 10.50
CA MET A 46 0.54 6.60 10.72
C MET A 46 -0.15 5.86 9.57
N ASN A 47 0.21 6.15 8.32
CA ASN A 47 -0.39 5.52 7.15
C ASN A 47 -0.11 4.01 7.09
N SER A 48 1.08 3.57 7.50
CA SER A 48 1.40 2.15 7.66
C SER A 48 0.52 1.49 8.72
N GLY A 49 0.32 2.15 9.87
CA GLY A 49 -0.55 1.66 10.93
C GLY A 49 -2.03 1.56 10.51
N VAL A 50 -2.52 2.52 9.73
CA VAL A 50 -3.87 2.43 9.12
C VAL A 50 -3.96 1.23 8.19
N GLY A 51 -2.93 1.00 7.35
CA GLY A 51 -2.86 -0.18 6.49
C GLY A 51 -2.85 -1.49 7.27
N ASP A 52 -2.14 -1.55 8.41
CA ASP A 52 -2.17 -2.72 9.31
C ASP A 52 -3.57 -2.96 9.86
N ALA A 53 -4.22 -1.90 10.34
CA ALA A 53 -5.57 -1.99 10.89
C ALA A 53 -6.59 -2.47 9.85
N ILE A 54 -6.50 -1.96 8.62
CA ILE A 54 -7.37 -2.41 7.51
C ILE A 54 -7.13 -3.88 7.22
N ASP A 55 -5.88 -4.30 7.01
CA ASP A 55 -5.56 -5.69 6.66
C ASP A 55 -5.95 -6.67 7.76
N LEU A 56 -5.65 -6.35 9.02
CA LEU A 56 -5.99 -7.21 10.16
C LEU A 56 -7.50 -7.30 10.40
N SER A 57 -8.22 -6.18 10.28
CA SER A 57 -9.64 -6.12 10.65
C SER A 57 -10.53 -7.00 9.78
N TRP A 58 -10.36 -6.98 8.45
CA TRP A 58 -11.18 -7.83 7.59
C TRP A 58 -10.80 -9.31 7.71
N LYS A 59 -9.51 -9.65 7.93
CA LYS A 59 -9.05 -11.02 8.16
C LYS A 59 -9.56 -11.58 9.48
N LEU A 60 -9.59 -10.77 10.54
CA LEU A 60 -10.22 -11.12 11.81
C LEU A 60 -11.71 -11.33 11.65
N ALA A 61 -12.41 -10.42 10.97
CA ALA A 61 -13.84 -10.53 10.71
C ALA A 61 -14.16 -11.81 9.91
N ALA A 62 -13.35 -12.13 8.89
CA ALA A 62 -13.47 -13.36 8.12
C ALA A 62 -13.33 -14.62 8.96
N THR A 63 -12.32 -14.62 9.83
CA THR A 63 -12.03 -15.74 10.74
C THR A 63 -13.17 -15.94 11.76
N LEU A 64 -13.63 -14.86 12.40
CA LEU A 64 -14.71 -14.90 13.38
C LEU A 64 -16.06 -15.28 12.76
N ARG A 65 -16.31 -14.90 11.51
CA ARG A 65 -17.49 -15.30 10.73
C ARG A 65 -17.38 -16.71 10.15
N GLY A 66 -16.22 -17.36 10.27
CA GLY A 66 -15.98 -18.75 9.91
C GLY A 66 -15.89 -19.01 8.40
N TRP A 67 -15.55 -17.98 7.60
CA TRP A 67 -15.28 -18.15 6.17
C TRP A 67 -13.79 -17.97 5.79
N GLY A 68 -12.98 -17.41 6.70
CA GLY A 68 -11.54 -17.33 6.53
C GLY A 68 -10.85 -18.62 6.90
N GLY A 69 -10.07 -19.18 5.98
CA GLY A 69 -9.23 -20.35 6.23
C GLY A 69 -7.99 -20.01 7.09
N PRO A 70 -7.26 -21.03 7.55
CA PRO A 70 -6.14 -20.86 8.48
C PRO A 70 -5.02 -19.98 7.93
N LYS A 71 -4.80 -19.98 6.60
CA LYS A 71 -3.78 -19.16 5.96
C LYS A 71 -4.19 -17.69 5.87
N LEU A 72 -5.49 -17.35 5.94
CA LEU A 72 -5.95 -15.98 5.77
C LEU A 72 -5.45 -15.08 6.89
N LEU A 73 -5.71 -15.43 8.15
CA LEU A 73 -5.24 -14.63 9.29
C LEU A 73 -3.73 -14.71 9.47
N ALA A 74 -3.13 -15.86 9.20
CA ALA A 74 -1.68 -16.04 9.22
C ALA A 74 -0.94 -15.16 8.19
N SER A 75 -1.60 -14.81 7.08
CA SER A 75 -1.02 -13.92 6.07
C SER A 75 -0.84 -12.48 6.54
N TYR A 76 -1.47 -12.05 7.64
CA TYR A 76 -1.32 -10.70 8.18
C TYR A 76 0.15 -10.33 8.42
N GLU A 77 0.86 -11.14 9.18
CA GLU A 77 2.29 -10.92 9.43
C GLU A 77 3.12 -10.97 8.15
N ILE A 78 2.88 -11.97 7.30
CA ILE A 78 3.61 -12.13 6.03
C ILE A 78 3.48 -10.88 5.17
N GLU A 79 2.29 -10.35 5.02
CA GLU A 79 1.98 -9.22 4.16
C GLU A 79 2.40 -7.89 4.79
N ARG A 80 2.04 -7.64 6.03
CA ARG A 80 2.25 -6.34 6.66
C ARG A 80 3.69 -6.11 7.12
N ARG A 81 4.42 -7.18 7.47
CA ARG A 81 5.83 -7.06 7.81
C ARG A 81 6.68 -6.64 6.61
N GLN A 82 6.38 -7.16 5.40
CA GLN A 82 7.04 -6.72 4.16
C GLN A 82 6.84 -5.21 3.92
N VAL A 83 5.60 -4.71 4.11
CA VAL A 83 5.30 -3.28 3.97
C VAL A 83 5.97 -2.46 5.06
N GLY A 84 5.99 -2.94 6.30
CA GLY A 84 6.69 -2.31 7.42
C GLY A 84 8.18 -2.14 7.15
N GLU A 85 8.86 -3.20 6.70
CA GLU A 85 10.28 -3.18 6.33
C GLU A 85 10.55 -2.17 5.21
N ARG A 86 9.75 -2.22 4.15
CA ARG A 86 9.83 -1.31 3.02
C ARG A 86 9.66 0.15 3.45
N ASN A 87 8.69 0.45 4.30
CA ASN A 87 8.39 1.81 4.74
C ASN A 87 9.42 2.34 5.75
N VAL A 88 10.01 1.49 6.58
CA VAL A 88 11.18 1.82 7.41
C VAL A 88 12.37 2.25 6.54
N GLU A 89 12.66 1.51 5.46
CA GLU A 89 13.73 1.89 4.53
C GLU A 89 13.40 3.16 3.73
N ALA A 90 12.16 3.34 3.29
CA ALA A 90 11.70 4.57 2.65
C ALA A 90 11.86 5.80 3.58
N SER A 91 11.49 5.67 4.85
CA SER A 91 11.71 6.72 5.87
C SER A 91 13.19 7.01 6.08
N ARG A 92 14.05 5.98 6.05
CA ARG A 92 15.51 6.12 6.12
C ARG A 92 16.04 6.87 4.91
N HIS A 93 15.56 6.55 3.70
CA HIS A 93 15.89 7.25 2.46
C HIS A 93 15.55 8.74 2.55
N ALA A 94 14.32 9.06 2.94
CA ALA A 94 13.85 10.44 3.15
C ALA A 94 14.70 11.21 4.18
N SER A 95 15.07 10.56 5.27
CA SER A 95 15.91 11.16 6.32
C SER A 95 17.34 11.45 5.86
N ARG A 96 17.92 10.59 5.02
CA ARG A 96 19.24 10.85 4.42
C ARG A 96 19.21 12.11 3.57
N GLY A 97 18.19 12.29 2.73
CA GLY A 97 18.00 13.50 1.94
C GLY A 97 17.89 14.75 2.83
N ARG A 98 17.05 14.69 3.87
CA ARG A 98 16.90 15.81 4.80
C ARG A 98 18.19 16.18 5.54
N ARG A 99 19.02 15.20 5.88
CA ARG A 99 20.34 15.47 6.51
C ARG A 99 21.33 16.07 5.51
N ALA A 100 21.36 15.59 4.26
CA ALA A 100 22.28 16.06 3.25
C ALA A 100 22.12 17.56 2.97
N TRP A 101 20.91 18.04 2.69
CA TRP A 101 20.71 19.46 2.42
C TRP A 101 20.89 20.34 3.66
N ARG A 102 20.55 19.86 4.86
CA ARG A 102 20.83 20.58 6.11
C ARG A 102 22.32 20.73 6.40
N ALA A 103 23.11 19.71 6.09
CA ALA A 103 24.58 19.77 6.24
C ALA A 103 25.23 20.80 5.29
N ALA A 104 24.57 21.14 4.20
CA ALA A 104 25.03 22.18 3.28
C ALA A 104 24.72 23.61 3.72
N PHE A 105 23.94 23.79 4.80
CA PHE A 105 23.64 25.10 5.39
C PHE A 105 24.91 25.77 5.91
N LYS A 106 25.05 27.08 5.62
CA LYS A 106 26.08 27.95 6.21
C LYS A 106 25.44 29.22 6.76
N PRO A 107 25.99 29.81 7.86
CA PRO A 107 25.41 31.01 8.48
C PRO A 107 25.31 32.22 7.53
N ASN A 108 26.25 32.35 6.56
CA ASN A 108 26.29 33.44 5.59
C ASN A 108 25.18 33.39 4.51
N ILE A 109 24.26 32.44 4.58
CA ILE A 109 23.15 32.30 3.62
C ILE A 109 22.30 33.58 3.50
N ARG A 110 22.23 34.38 4.58
CA ARG A 110 21.46 35.64 4.63
C ARG A 110 22.25 36.85 4.15
N ASP A 111 23.55 36.72 3.97
CA ASP A 111 24.43 37.83 3.59
C ASP A 111 24.22 38.23 2.15
N LYS A 112 24.15 39.55 1.90
CA LYS A 112 24.03 40.12 0.56
C LYS A 112 25.43 40.29 -0.11
N THR A 113 26.28 39.29 0.09
CA THR A 113 27.64 39.25 -0.49
C THR A 113 27.73 38.19 -1.60
N PRO A 114 28.79 38.23 -2.45
CA PRO A 114 29.02 37.17 -3.44
C PRO A 114 29.10 35.77 -2.80
N GLU A 115 29.74 35.62 -1.64
CA GLU A 115 29.87 34.36 -0.90
C GLU A 115 28.51 33.87 -0.38
N GLY A 116 27.66 34.80 0.07
CA GLY A 116 26.29 34.48 0.45
C GLY A 116 25.44 34.04 -0.74
N ALA A 117 25.64 34.67 -1.89
CA ALA A 117 24.97 34.26 -3.15
C ALA A 117 25.41 32.87 -3.61
N GLU A 118 26.71 32.56 -3.55
CA GLU A 118 27.24 31.23 -3.85
C GLU A 118 26.66 30.15 -2.89
N THR A 119 26.61 30.45 -1.60
CA THR A 119 26.02 29.55 -0.60
C THR A 119 24.54 29.25 -0.91
N ARG A 120 23.75 30.28 -1.27
CA ARG A 120 22.34 30.09 -1.69
C ARG A 120 22.21 29.23 -2.93
N ALA A 121 23.00 29.50 -3.96
CA ALA A 121 22.98 28.74 -5.21
C ALA A 121 23.33 27.26 -4.98
N LYS A 122 24.39 27.01 -4.21
CA LYS A 122 24.81 25.65 -3.85
C LYS A 122 23.73 24.92 -3.04
N LEU A 123 23.16 25.56 -2.03
CA LEU A 123 22.12 24.99 -1.19
C LEU A 123 20.84 24.70 -2.02
N ALA A 124 20.45 25.60 -2.90
CA ALA A 124 19.30 25.41 -3.78
C ALA A 124 19.45 24.15 -4.66
N GLY A 125 20.62 23.96 -5.29
CA GLY A 125 20.89 22.77 -6.10
C GLY A 125 20.87 21.47 -5.29
N ILE A 126 21.42 21.48 -4.08
CA ILE A 126 21.37 20.30 -3.20
C ILE A 126 19.94 20.04 -2.72
N ALA A 127 19.23 21.10 -2.30
CA ALA A 127 17.87 20.96 -1.76
C ALA A 127 16.89 20.45 -2.83
N ASP A 128 17.02 20.89 -4.08
CA ASP A 128 16.16 20.44 -5.19
C ASP A 128 16.23 18.90 -5.38
N ILE A 129 17.39 18.31 -5.21
CA ILE A 129 17.57 16.85 -5.31
C ILE A 129 17.18 16.13 -4.00
N GLU A 130 17.72 16.60 -2.88
CA GLU A 130 17.66 15.87 -1.62
C GLU A 130 16.32 16.03 -0.88
N GLN A 131 15.65 17.17 -1.05
CA GLN A 131 14.35 17.40 -0.42
C GLN A 131 13.24 16.60 -1.11
N ARG A 132 13.35 16.34 -2.41
CA ARG A 132 12.40 15.47 -3.14
C ARG A 132 12.30 14.08 -2.53
N LYS A 133 13.39 13.54 -1.98
CA LYS A 133 13.41 12.24 -1.27
C LYS A 133 12.44 12.17 -0.09
N SER A 134 12.01 13.30 0.47
CA SER A 134 11.05 13.34 1.58
C SER A 134 9.65 13.80 1.18
N ASN A 135 9.50 14.43 0.00
CA ASN A 135 8.24 15.04 -0.42
C ASN A 135 7.60 14.31 -1.61
N GLU A 136 8.39 13.59 -2.40
CA GLU A 136 7.94 12.87 -3.58
C GLU A 136 8.09 11.36 -3.35
N MET A 137 7.20 10.81 -2.52
CA MET A 137 7.25 9.39 -2.12
C MET A 137 6.00 8.62 -2.57
N ILE A 138 5.39 9.03 -3.67
CA ILE A 138 4.16 8.41 -4.20
C ILE A 138 4.30 6.91 -4.42
N GLY A 139 5.48 6.42 -4.78
CA GLY A 139 5.76 5.00 -4.91
C GLY A 139 5.76 4.28 -3.57
N ALA A 140 6.27 4.92 -2.49
CA ALA A 140 6.16 4.35 -1.15
C ALA A 140 4.71 4.27 -0.68
N GLU A 141 3.88 5.26 -1.00
CA GLU A 141 2.49 5.38 -0.57
C GLU A 141 1.56 4.43 -1.31
N LEU A 142 1.66 4.33 -2.63
CA LEU A 142 0.72 3.61 -3.49
C LEU A 142 1.32 2.37 -4.19
N GLY A 143 2.64 2.25 -4.24
CA GLY A 143 3.33 1.25 -5.06
C GLY A 143 3.69 -0.04 -4.34
N TYR A 144 3.39 -0.18 -3.04
CA TYR A 144 3.68 -1.44 -2.34
C TYR A 144 2.81 -2.59 -2.85
N ARG A 145 3.33 -3.79 -2.75
CA ARG A 145 2.64 -5.03 -3.12
C ARG A 145 2.90 -6.10 -2.09
N TYR A 146 1.91 -6.94 -1.84
CA TYR A 146 2.09 -8.16 -1.06
C TYR A 146 2.75 -9.22 -1.96
N ARG A 147 3.95 -9.65 -1.57
CA ARG A 147 4.73 -10.69 -2.27
C ARG A 147 4.73 -11.95 -1.43
N GLU A 148 4.86 -13.11 -2.10
CA GLU A 148 5.05 -14.40 -1.42
C GLU A 148 3.97 -14.73 -0.37
N THR A 149 2.76 -14.23 -0.56
CA THR A 149 1.64 -14.45 0.35
C THR A 149 0.80 -15.64 -0.10
N PRO A 150 0.32 -16.50 0.84
CA PRO A 150 -0.45 -17.69 0.51
C PRO A 150 -1.88 -17.38 0.04
N VAL A 151 -2.34 -16.12 0.12
CA VAL A 151 -3.71 -15.69 -0.19
C VAL A 151 -3.81 -14.83 -1.45
N ILE A 152 -2.77 -14.84 -2.25
CA ILE A 152 -2.69 -14.21 -3.57
C ILE A 152 -2.30 -15.28 -4.59
N TRP A 153 -2.97 -15.30 -5.73
CA TRP A 153 -2.65 -16.22 -6.81
C TRP A 153 -1.35 -15.78 -7.50
N PRO A 154 -0.35 -16.68 -7.63
CA PRO A 154 0.91 -16.32 -8.27
C PRO A 154 0.68 -16.01 -9.75
N ASP A 155 1.34 -14.96 -10.26
CA ASP A 155 1.37 -14.60 -11.67
C ASP A 155 2.72 -15.00 -12.28
N ALA A 156 2.75 -15.17 -13.60
CA ALA A 156 3.98 -15.53 -14.29
C ALA A 156 4.87 -14.30 -14.54
N GLY A 157 6.17 -14.47 -14.39
CA GLY A 157 7.17 -13.42 -14.65
C GLY A 157 7.50 -12.56 -13.43
N GLU A 158 8.18 -11.47 -13.69
CA GLU A 158 8.57 -10.48 -12.67
C GLU A 158 7.56 -9.36 -12.60
N GLY A 159 7.11 -9.03 -11.41
CA GLY A 159 6.24 -7.87 -11.20
C GLY A 159 6.99 -6.55 -11.46
N PRO A 160 6.26 -5.41 -11.52
CA PRO A 160 6.87 -4.11 -11.74
C PRO A 160 7.93 -3.79 -10.69
N ALA A 161 8.97 -3.03 -11.10
CA ALA A 161 10.04 -2.59 -10.22
C ALA A 161 9.48 -1.81 -9.01
N ASP A 162 10.14 -1.95 -7.87
CA ASP A 162 9.81 -1.20 -6.67
C ASP A 162 10.63 0.09 -6.63
N ASP A 163 9.95 1.23 -6.53
CA ASP A 163 10.57 2.55 -6.45
C ASP A 163 9.80 3.39 -5.41
N PHE A 164 10.50 3.99 -4.46
CA PHE A 164 9.86 4.81 -3.42
C PHE A 164 9.30 6.13 -3.96
N MET A 165 9.91 6.67 -5.01
CA MET A 165 9.56 7.98 -5.55
C MET A 165 8.59 7.89 -6.73
N LYS A 166 8.51 6.75 -7.43
CA LYS A 166 7.70 6.58 -8.62
C LYS A 166 6.60 5.56 -8.40
N TYR A 167 5.40 5.90 -8.81
CA TYR A 167 4.27 4.99 -8.85
C TYR A 167 3.95 4.61 -10.28
N ALA A 168 3.97 3.32 -10.56
CA ALA A 168 3.48 2.74 -11.80
C ALA A 168 2.16 2.00 -11.49
N PRO A 169 1.00 2.51 -11.95
CA PRO A 169 -0.27 1.81 -11.79
C PRO A 169 -0.18 0.40 -12.35
N THR A 170 -0.64 -0.58 -11.59
CA THR A 170 -0.58 -1.98 -12.00
C THR A 170 -1.70 -2.80 -11.38
N SER A 171 -2.22 -3.76 -12.13
CA SER A 171 -3.12 -4.81 -11.64
C SER A 171 -2.38 -6.09 -11.23
N TRP A 172 -1.06 -6.01 -11.03
CA TRP A 172 -0.28 -7.19 -10.61
C TRP A 172 -0.84 -7.77 -9.30
N PRO A 173 -1.00 -9.12 -9.19
CA PRO A 173 -1.46 -9.73 -7.95
C PRO A 173 -0.65 -9.27 -6.73
N GLY A 174 -1.35 -8.94 -5.66
CA GLY A 174 -0.77 -8.33 -4.47
C GLY A 174 -0.69 -6.80 -4.47
N ALA A 175 -0.86 -6.13 -5.62
CA ALA A 175 -0.97 -4.68 -5.69
C ALA A 175 -2.37 -4.21 -5.29
N ARG A 176 -2.46 -3.00 -4.70
CA ARG A 176 -3.73 -2.32 -4.54
C ARG A 176 -4.24 -1.89 -5.91
N LEU A 177 -5.54 -2.08 -6.18
CA LEU A 177 -6.17 -1.68 -7.44
C LEU A 177 -5.94 -0.19 -7.71
N PRO A 178 -5.36 0.20 -8.88
CA PRO A 178 -5.24 1.60 -9.26
C PRO A 178 -6.60 2.28 -9.37
N HIS A 179 -6.66 3.54 -8.96
CA HIS A 179 -7.88 4.35 -9.12
C HIS A 179 -8.16 4.66 -10.57
N VAL A 180 -9.44 4.53 -10.97
CA VAL A 180 -9.93 4.94 -12.29
C VAL A 180 -11.28 5.63 -12.14
N TRP A 181 -11.44 6.76 -12.83
CA TRP A 181 -12.73 7.42 -13.01
C TRP A 181 -13.52 6.74 -14.14
N LEU A 182 -14.80 6.48 -13.90
CA LEU A 182 -15.72 5.96 -14.91
C LEU A 182 -16.30 7.08 -15.76
N ALA A 183 -16.89 6.73 -16.91
CA ALA A 183 -17.44 7.70 -17.86
C ALA A 183 -18.56 8.57 -17.27
N ASP A 184 -19.25 8.09 -16.24
CA ASP A 184 -20.29 8.84 -15.51
C ASP A 184 -19.71 9.74 -14.39
N GLY A 185 -18.40 9.82 -14.25
CA GLY A 185 -17.72 10.64 -13.24
C GLY A 185 -17.65 10.02 -11.84
N THR A 186 -18.10 8.76 -11.66
CA THR A 186 -17.94 8.06 -10.37
C THR A 186 -16.59 7.32 -10.30
N ALA A 187 -16.07 7.13 -9.09
CA ALA A 187 -14.89 6.32 -8.89
C ALA A 187 -15.22 4.82 -8.96
N LEU A 188 -14.43 4.03 -9.68
CA LEU A 188 -14.62 2.58 -9.69
C LEU A 188 -14.56 1.97 -8.29
N HIS A 189 -13.69 2.48 -7.42
CA HIS A 189 -13.55 2.01 -6.05
C HIS A 189 -14.85 2.13 -5.24
N ASP A 190 -15.69 3.14 -5.50
CA ASP A 190 -16.95 3.35 -4.79
C ASP A 190 -18.05 2.34 -5.17
N ARG A 191 -17.82 1.59 -6.27
CA ARG A 191 -18.73 0.52 -6.73
C ARG A 191 -18.33 -0.87 -6.25
N ILE A 192 -17.11 -1.02 -5.68
CA ILE A 192 -16.62 -2.30 -5.19
C ILE A 192 -17.24 -2.58 -3.82
N GLY A 193 -17.79 -3.78 -3.65
CA GLY A 193 -18.43 -4.18 -2.38
C GLY A 193 -17.43 -4.58 -1.29
N ASP A 194 -17.97 -4.83 -0.08
CA ASP A 194 -17.19 -5.18 1.11
C ASP A 194 -16.60 -6.61 1.11
N GLY A 195 -16.95 -7.42 0.10
CA GLY A 195 -16.48 -8.80 -0.04
C GLY A 195 -15.44 -8.97 -1.15
N PHE A 196 -15.19 -10.22 -1.53
CA PHE A 196 -14.44 -10.48 -2.75
C PHE A 196 -15.25 -10.00 -3.95
N THR A 197 -14.61 -9.33 -4.89
CA THR A 197 -15.26 -8.79 -6.08
C THR A 197 -14.55 -9.28 -7.34
N LEU A 198 -15.28 -9.95 -8.23
CA LEU A 198 -14.83 -10.20 -9.59
C LEU A 198 -15.21 -9.00 -10.46
N LEU A 199 -14.24 -8.23 -10.92
CA LEU A 199 -14.45 -7.25 -11.97
C LEU A 199 -14.50 -7.96 -13.33
N ARG A 200 -15.54 -7.66 -14.14
CA ARG A 200 -15.61 -8.02 -15.56
C ARG A 200 -15.61 -6.73 -16.37
N LEU A 201 -14.57 -6.52 -17.14
CA LEU A 201 -14.26 -5.25 -17.78
C LEU A 201 -14.63 -5.29 -19.26
N ALA A 202 -15.03 -4.14 -19.81
CA ALA A 202 -15.34 -3.93 -21.23
C ALA A 202 -16.29 -4.99 -21.84
N GLY A 203 -17.27 -5.46 -21.06
CA GLY A 203 -18.25 -6.44 -21.51
C GLY A 203 -17.71 -7.87 -21.69
N ALA A 204 -16.59 -8.21 -21.03
CA ALA A 204 -15.98 -9.55 -21.11
C ALA A 204 -16.98 -10.66 -20.79
N PRO A 205 -17.24 -11.61 -21.70
CA PRO A 205 -18.18 -12.70 -21.51
C PRO A 205 -17.54 -13.80 -20.65
N ALA A 206 -17.57 -13.67 -19.32
CA ALA A 206 -17.08 -14.69 -18.42
C ALA A 206 -18.22 -15.28 -17.58
N ASP A 207 -18.41 -16.60 -17.65
CA ASP A 207 -19.31 -17.30 -16.73
C ASP A 207 -18.67 -17.42 -15.35
N SER A 208 -19.14 -16.64 -14.41
CA SER A 208 -18.67 -16.61 -13.02
C SER A 208 -19.42 -17.59 -12.11
N THR A 209 -20.34 -18.40 -12.62
CA THR A 209 -21.20 -19.29 -11.81
C THR A 209 -20.38 -20.26 -10.96
N LEU A 210 -19.35 -20.87 -11.53
CA LEU A 210 -18.49 -21.81 -10.80
C LEU A 210 -17.70 -21.10 -9.70
N LEU A 211 -17.22 -19.88 -9.95
CA LEU A 211 -16.48 -19.09 -8.97
C LEU A 211 -17.41 -18.65 -7.81
N ALA A 212 -18.62 -18.19 -8.12
CA ALA A 212 -19.62 -17.85 -7.11
C ALA A 212 -19.96 -19.06 -6.22
N ARG A 213 -20.15 -20.24 -6.81
CA ARG A 213 -20.37 -21.49 -6.06
C ARG A 213 -19.17 -21.85 -5.20
N ALA A 214 -17.95 -21.64 -5.69
CA ALA A 214 -16.73 -21.92 -4.92
C ALA A 214 -16.60 -21.02 -3.67
N PHE A 215 -16.86 -19.72 -3.80
CA PHE A 215 -16.92 -18.81 -2.65
C PHE A 215 -18.07 -19.16 -1.67
N ALA A 216 -19.23 -19.52 -2.21
CA ALA A 216 -20.38 -19.94 -1.39
C ALA A 216 -20.09 -21.19 -0.53
N ARG A 217 -19.25 -22.13 -1.00
CA ARG A 217 -18.77 -23.29 -0.20
C ARG A 217 -18.08 -22.87 1.10
N TYR A 218 -17.32 -21.79 1.05
CA TYR A 218 -16.66 -21.19 2.20
C TYR A 218 -17.55 -20.20 2.96
N ARG A 219 -18.76 -19.91 2.48
CA ARG A 219 -19.65 -18.85 2.97
C ARG A 219 -18.99 -17.46 2.93
N ALA A 220 -17.99 -17.29 2.05
CA ALA A 220 -17.29 -16.04 1.86
C ALA A 220 -18.12 -15.09 0.99
N PRO A 221 -18.24 -13.80 1.36
CA PRO A 221 -18.97 -12.83 0.57
C PRO A 221 -18.28 -12.62 -0.78
N PHE A 222 -19.05 -12.74 -1.86
CA PHE A 222 -18.57 -12.61 -3.23
C PHE A 222 -19.59 -11.91 -4.09
N THR A 223 -19.13 -10.97 -4.90
CA THR A 223 -19.94 -10.24 -5.88
C THR A 223 -19.25 -10.20 -7.23
N VAL A 224 -20.03 -9.97 -8.27
CA VAL A 224 -19.53 -9.69 -9.63
C VAL A 224 -19.90 -8.26 -9.98
N LEU A 225 -18.95 -7.48 -10.43
CA LEU A 225 -19.15 -6.11 -10.89
C LEU A 225 -18.81 -6.02 -12.37
N ASP A 226 -19.84 -5.76 -13.18
CA ASP A 226 -19.69 -5.51 -14.60
C ASP A 226 -19.38 -4.02 -14.83
N VAL A 227 -18.29 -3.77 -15.54
CA VAL A 227 -17.83 -2.42 -15.89
C VAL A 227 -17.76 -2.33 -17.40
N ALA A 228 -18.75 -1.67 -17.99
CA ALA A 228 -18.84 -1.53 -19.46
C ALA A 228 -17.79 -0.57 -20.04
N ASP A 229 -17.29 0.37 -19.22
CA ASP A 229 -16.28 1.34 -19.60
C ASP A 229 -14.97 0.65 -20.01
N VAL A 230 -14.37 1.13 -21.10
CA VAL A 230 -13.09 0.60 -21.61
C VAL A 230 -11.87 1.12 -20.83
N GLY A 231 -11.95 2.32 -20.28
CA GLY A 231 -10.85 2.96 -19.55
C GLY A 231 -10.23 2.08 -18.45
N PRO A 232 -10.99 1.44 -17.56
CA PRO A 232 -10.45 0.50 -16.57
C PRO A 232 -9.70 -0.67 -17.20
N ARG A 233 -10.20 -1.22 -18.30
CA ARG A 233 -9.54 -2.33 -19.01
C ARG A 233 -8.18 -1.90 -19.56
N ASP A 234 -8.06 -0.69 -20.09
CA ASP A 234 -6.81 -0.14 -20.61
C ASP A 234 -5.77 0.06 -19.51
N VAL A 235 -6.19 0.51 -18.31
CA VAL A 235 -5.32 0.70 -17.16
C VAL A 235 -4.87 -0.64 -16.55
N TYR A 236 -5.78 -1.62 -16.46
CA TYR A 236 -5.49 -2.88 -15.76
C TYR A 236 -4.90 -3.96 -16.68
N GLY A 237 -5.09 -3.85 -17.99
CA GLY A 237 -4.49 -4.72 -18.99
C GLY A 237 -5.16 -6.09 -19.18
N TYR A 238 -6.21 -6.40 -18.42
CA TYR A 238 -6.91 -7.69 -18.42
C TYR A 238 -8.42 -7.51 -18.40
N ASP A 239 -9.15 -8.54 -18.82
CA ASP A 239 -10.61 -8.53 -18.88
C ASP A 239 -11.27 -8.84 -17.53
N LEU A 240 -10.56 -9.57 -16.65
CA LEU A 240 -11.05 -10.07 -15.39
C LEU A 240 -10.04 -9.81 -14.27
N LEU A 241 -10.52 -9.30 -13.14
CA LEU A 241 -9.72 -9.17 -11.92
C LEU A 241 -10.53 -9.68 -10.72
N LEU A 242 -9.91 -10.47 -9.85
CA LEU A 242 -10.48 -10.82 -8.55
C LEU A 242 -9.82 -9.95 -7.47
N LEU A 243 -10.65 -9.24 -6.71
CA LEU A 243 -10.22 -8.34 -5.64
C LEU A 243 -10.58 -8.89 -4.27
N ARG A 244 -9.73 -8.57 -3.29
CA ARG A 244 -9.98 -8.77 -1.85
C ARG A 244 -10.83 -7.62 -1.30
N PRO A 245 -11.40 -7.77 -0.08
CA PRO A 245 -12.12 -6.71 0.62
C PRO A 245 -11.33 -5.41 0.81
N ASP A 246 -9.99 -5.49 0.89
CA ASP A 246 -9.07 -4.36 1.02
C ASP A 246 -8.55 -3.81 -0.32
N LEU A 247 -9.23 -4.13 -1.42
CA LEU A 247 -8.93 -3.68 -2.78
C LEU A 247 -7.58 -4.17 -3.35
N HIS A 248 -6.96 -5.18 -2.76
CA HIS A 248 -5.78 -5.80 -3.37
C HIS A 248 -6.20 -6.87 -4.39
N VAL A 249 -5.45 -6.92 -5.50
CA VAL A 249 -5.69 -7.89 -6.57
C VAL A 249 -5.23 -9.27 -6.11
N VAL A 250 -6.16 -10.23 -6.08
CA VAL A 250 -5.86 -11.64 -5.82
C VAL A 250 -5.34 -12.29 -7.09
N TRP A 251 -6.01 -12.02 -8.21
CA TRP A 251 -5.77 -12.64 -9.49
C TRP A 251 -6.26 -11.73 -10.62
N ARG A 252 -5.65 -11.86 -11.80
CA ARG A 252 -6.04 -11.21 -13.05
C ARG A 252 -5.89 -12.16 -14.24
N GLY A 253 -6.66 -11.96 -15.29
CA GLY A 253 -6.56 -12.76 -16.52
C GLY A 253 -7.69 -12.47 -17.49
N ASN A 254 -7.65 -13.12 -18.67
CA ASN A 254 -8.72 -13.02 -19.67
C ASN A 254 -9.65 -14.25 -19.62
N HIS A 255 -9.26 -15.30 -18.90
CA HIS A 255 -10.05 -16.50 -18.67
C HIS A 255 -9.90 -16.94 -17.22
N LEU A 256 -11.01 -17.30 -16.57
CA LEU A 256 -10.99 -17.78 -15.19
C LEU A 256 -10.17 -19.08 -15.09
N PRO A 257 -9.28 -19.20 -14.10
CA PRO A 257 -8.59 -20.46 -13.80
C PRO A 257 -9.55 -21.42 -13.08
N ASP A 258 -9.03 -22.51 -12.50
CA ASP A 258 -9.82 -23.38 -11.63
C ASP A 258 -10.48 -22.57 -10.51
N ALA A 259 -11.80 -22.49 -10.54
CA ALA A 259 -12.61 -21.67 -9.64
C ALA A 259 -12.49 -22.11 -8.17
N GLY A 260 -12.38 -23.42 -7.94
CA GLY A 260 -12.25 -23.99 -6.61
C GLY A 260 -10.90 -23.61 -5.97
N LYS A 261 -9.82 -23.75 -6.73
CA LYS A 261 -8.48 -23.38 -6.28
C LYS A 261 -8.36 -21.87 -6.06
N LEU A 262 -8.91 -21.06 -6.97
CA LEU A 262 -8.87 -19.61 -6.85
C LEU A 262 -9.59 -19.13 -5.57
N ALA A 263 -10.79 -19.65 -5.32
CA ALA A 263 -11.54 -19.34 -4.10
C ALA A 263 -10.82 -19.84 -2.83
N ALA A 264 -10.21 -21.04 -2.86
CA ALA A 264 -9.44 -21.57 -1.75
C ALA A 264 -8.24 -20.67 -1.42
N VAL A 265 -7.45 -20.26 -2.42
CA VAL A 265 -6.34 -19.32 -2.24
C VAL A 265 -6.85 -18.00 -1.65
N ALA A 266 -7.86 -17.38 -2.27
CA ALA A 266 -8.38 -16.08 -1.84
C ALA A 266 -8.88 -16.08 -0.40
N THR A 267 -9.51 -17.18 0.04
CA THR A 267 -10.06 -17.33 1.41
C THR A 267 -9.09 -17.96 2.40
N GLY A 268 -7.89 -18.39 1.97
CA GLY A 268 -6.83 -18.93 2.83
C GLY A 268 -6.99 -20.39 3.24
N HIS A 269 -7.67 -21.21 2.44
CA HIS A 269 -7.89 -22.67 2.64
C HIS A 269 -6.89 -23.57 1.89
#